data_ee79d7ec926de64c75dafe291164f7c8
#
_entry.id   ee79d7ec926de64c75dafe291164f7c8
#
_cell.length_a   1.000
_cell.length_b   1.000
_cell.length_c   1.000
_cell.angle_alpha   90.00
_cell.angle_beta   90.00
_cell.angle_gamma   90.00
#
_symmetry.space_group_name_H-M   'P 1'
#
loop_
_entity.id
_entity.type
_entity.pdbx_description
1 polymer ?
#
loop_
_entity_poly.entity_id
_entity_poly.type
_entity_poly.pdbx_seq_one_letter_code
_entity_poly.pdbx_strand_id
1 'polypeptide(L)'
;AHTNDPEKDPDYFHTHVDSWFEAALRIHNQGSDDRIEKMVNDYCDKDPEFKKSIDRGSMVQLFIVLTQMVTAFFFPLETLFLWWLPLKIITSYLGLVFSREPHNGLGIGRHSDTRFWRNGLPRFLNHSMQIHIMHHMYPKICHHDEPKAIEALRPFMIAKNMPGADNIPEKISFNPLT
;
A
#
# COMPACT_ATOMS: atom_id res chain seq x y z
N ALA A 1 -1.09 5.22 9.52
CA ALA A 1 -0.37 3.95 9.51
C ALA A 1 -1.38 2.83 9.31
N HIS A 2 -1.04 1.87 8.46
CA HIS A 2 -1.84 0.69 8.24
C HIS A 2 -1.89 -0.12 9.54
N THR A 3 -3.06 -0.30 10.11
CA THR A 3 -3.22 -0.91 11.44
C THR A 3 -4.18 -2.09 11.43
N ASN A 4 -4.79 -2.39 10.28
CA ASN A 4 -5.91 -3.32 10.13
C ASN A 4 -7.12 -3.00 11.04
N ASP A 5 -7.16 -1.79 11.61
CA ASP A 5 -8.29 -1.33 12.40
C ASP A 5 -9.36 -0.76 11.45
N PRO A 6 -10.56 -1.34 11.38
CA PRO A 6 -11.59 -0.89 10.44
C PRO A 6 -12.01 0.56 10.64
N GLU A 7 -11.78 1.14 11.84
CA GLU A 7 -12.15 2.53 12.15
C GLU A 7 -11.01 3.53 11.90
N LYS A 8 -9.74 3.05 11.77
CA LYS A 8 -8.57 3.92 11.73
C LYS A 8 -7.69 3.72 10.51
N ASP A 9 -7.85 2.59 9.82
CA ASP A 9 -7.03 2.26 8.66
C ASP A 9 -7.75 2.67 7.36
N PRO A 10 -7.23 3.68 6.63
CA PRO A 10 -7.85 4.10 5.38
C PRO A 10 -7.82 3.00 4.31
N ASP A 11 -6.86 2.08 4.38
CA ASP A 11 -6.70 1.02 3.40
C ASP A 11 -7.57 -0.21 3.71
N TYR A 12 -8.20 -0.27 4.89
CA TYR A 12 -9.04 -1.40 5.29
C TYR A 12 -10.10 -1.75 4.25
N PHE A 13 -10.64 -0.74 3.56
CA PHE A 13 -11.70 -0.90 2.56
C PHE A 13 -11.34 -1.87 1.43
N HIS A 14 -10.08 -1.90 0.99
CA HIS A 14 -9.63 -2.76 -0.10
C HIS A 14 -8.66 -3.86 0.34
N THR A 15 -8.09 -3.77 1.53
CA THR A 15 -7.14 -4.77 2.03
C THR A 15 -7.83 -6.00 2.60
N HIS A 16 -9.00 -5.85 3.24
CA HIS A 16 -9.72 -6.90 3.94
C HIS A 16 -10.93 -7.41 3.12
N VAL A 17 -10.65 -7.91 1.94
CA VAL A 17 -11.64 -8.54 1.04
C VAL A 17 -11.11 -9.88 0.54
N ASP A 18 -12.02 -10.84 0.28
CA ASP A 18 -11.63 -12.21 -0.06
C ASP A 18 -11.00 -12.32 -1.45
N SER A 19 -11.50 -11.55 -2.41
CA SER A 19 -11.08 -11.69 -3.80
C SER A 19 -10.15 -10.56 -4.26
N TRP A 20 -9.14 -10.92 -5.05
CA TRP A 20 -8.25 -9.97 -5.73
C TRP A 20 -9.01 -9.02 -6.66
N PHE A 21 -10.02 -9.53 -7.33
CA PHE A 21 -10.85 -8.74 -8.24
C PHE A 21 -11.64 -7.68 -7.47
N GLU A 22 -12.25 -8.05 -6.36
CA GLU A 22 -12.96 -7.11 -5.50
C GLU A 22 -12.01 -6.07 -4.92
N ALA A 23 -10.84 -6.47 -4.44
CA ALA A 23 -9.82 -5.55 -3.97
C ALA A 23 -9.43 -4.53 -5.04
N ALA A 24 -9.18 -4.99 -6.28
CA ALA A 24 -8.85 -4.12 -7.40
C ALA A 24 -9.97 -3.12 -7.72
N LEU A 25 -11.23 -3.55 -7.67
CA LEU A 25 -12.37 -2.65 -7.83
C LEU A 25 -12.45 -1.60 -6.72
N ARG A 26 -12.27 -2.03 -5.45
CA ARG A 26 -12.34 -1.13 -4.30
C ARG A 26 -11.21 -0.11 -4.28
N ILE A 27 -10.00 -0.49 -4.69
CA ILE A 27 -8.85 0.44 -4.83
C ILE A 27 -9.20 1.63 -5.74
N HIS A 28 -9.92 1.37 -6.85
CA HIS A 28 -10.34 2.43 -7.77
C HIS A 28 -11.54 3.24 -7.29
N ASN A 29 -12.22 2.78 -6.26
CA ASN A 29 -13.42 3.39 -5.68
C ASN A 29 -13.24 3.85 -4.23
N GLN A 30 -12.01 4.08 -3.78
CA GLN A 30 -11.72 4.53 -2.40
C GLN A 30 -12.48 5.79 -2.01
N GLY A 31 -12.73 6.70 -2.96
CA GLY A 31 -13.53 7.91 -2.71
C GLY A 31 -15.01 7.64 -2.40
N SER A 32 -15.49 6.39 -2.50
CA SER A 32 -16.82 5.99 -2.06
C SER A 32 -16.90 5.50 -0.61
N ASP A 33 -15.77 5.49 0.11
CA ASP A 33 -15.73 5.07 1.51
C ASP A 33 -15.93 6.29 2.43
N ASP A 34 -17.12 6.44 2.98
CA ASP A 34 -17.50 7.54 3.89
C ASP A 34 -16.58 7.64 5.12
N ARG A 35 -15.91 6.54 5.50
CA ARG A 35 -14.95 6.54 6.63
C ARG A 35 -13.71 7.35 6.29
N ILE A 36 -13.21 7.24 5.06
CA ILE A 36 -12.05 8.02 4.59
C ILE A 36 -12.39 9.51 4.60
N GLU A 37 -13.56 9.88 4.08
CA GLU A 37 -14.03 11.26 4.12
C GLU A 37 -14.11 11.79 5.54
N LYS A 38 -14.74 11.04 6.44
CA LYS A 38 -14.82 11.41 7.87
C LYS A 38 -13.43 11.55 8.49
N MET A 39 -12.52 10.61 8.26
CA MET A 39 -11.16 10.68 8.79
C MET A 39 -10.42 11.93 8.30
N VAL A 40 -10.52 12.24 7.02
CA VAL A 40 -9.89 13.44 6.43
C VAL A 40 -10.46 14.70 7.06
N ASN A 41 -11.78 14.79 7.19
CA ASN A 41 -12.45 15.93 7.82
C ASN A 41 -12.04 16.11 9.28
N ASP A 42 -12.01 15.02 10.06
CA ASP A 42 -11.57 15.04 11.46
C ASP A 42 -10.11 15.51 11.63
N TYR A 43 -9.23 15.20 10.67
CA TYR A 43 -7.85 15.69 10.65
C TYR A 43 -7.78 17.15 10.22
N CYS A 44 -8.54 17.56 9.21
CA CYS A 44 -8.60 18.94 8.74
C CYS A 44 -9.08 19.90 9.84
N ASP A 45 -10.03 19.47 10.67
CA ASP A 45 -10.55 20.25 11.79
C ASP A 45 -9.51 20.46 12.91
N LYS A 46 -8.59 19.50 13.07
CA LYS A 46 -7.56 19.53 14.11
C LYS A 46 -6.25 20.19 13.68
N ASP A 47 -5.95 20.17 12.38
CA ASP A 47 -4.69 20.64 11.82
C ASP A 47 -4.92 21.51 10.58
N PRO A 48 -4.85 22.85 10.72
CA PRO A 48 -5.02 23.79 9.60
C PRO A 48 -3.95 23.62 8.50
N GLU A 49 -2.74 23.18 8.82
CA GLU A 49 -1.71 22.95 7.81
C GLU A 49 -2.00 21.68 7.01
N PHE A 50 -2.53 20.65 7.67
CA PHE A 50 -3.03 19.46 6.98
C PHE A 50 -4.17 19.84 6.02
N LYS A 51 -5.13 20.66 6.47
CA LYS A 51 -6.22 21.16 5.61
C LYS A 51 -5.69 21.88 4.37
N LYS A 52 -4.75 22.80 4.52
CA LYS A 52 -4.10 23.49 3.38
C LYS A 52 -3.43 22.51 2.41
N SER A 53 -2.82 21.44 2.93
CA SER A 53 -2.21 20.40 2.12
C SER A 53 -3.25 19.63 1.30
N ILE A 54 -4.39 19.29 1.92
CA ILE A 54 -5.52 18.63 1.25
C ILE A 54 -6.12 19.54 0.17
N ASP A 55 -6.39 20.82 0.50
CA ASP A 55 -6.94 21.78 -0.45
C ASP A 55 -6.02 21.95 -1.67
N ARG A 56 -4.70 22.04 -1.44
CA ARG A 56 -3.71 22.13 -2.52
C ARG A 56 -3.68 20.85 -3.35
N GLY A 57 -3.72 19.68 -2.71
CA GLY A 57 -3.80 18.38 -3.38
C GLY A 57 -5.04 18.28 -4.27
N SER A 58 -6.18 18.73 -3.77
CA SER A 58 -7.46 18.74 -4.51
C SER A 58 -7.41 19.66 -5.74
N MET A 59 -6.76 20.82 -5.64
CA MET A 59 -6.54 21.70 -6.78
C MET A 59 -5.62 21.07 -7.84
N VAL A 60 -4.55 20.41 -7.42
CA VAL A 60 -3.68 19.69 -8.34
C VAL A 60 -4.43 18.55 -9.01
N GLN A 61 -5.22 17.79 -8.25
CA GLN A 61 -6.05 16.72 -8.79
C GLN A 61 -7.07 17.23 -9.82
N LEU A 62 -7.74 18.34 -9.52
CA LEU A 62 -8.66 18.99 -10.47
C LEU A 62 -7.92 19.36 -11.76
N PHE A 63 -6.74 19.97 -11.67
CA PHE A 63 -5.94 20.33 -12.84
C PHE A 63 -5.56 19.10 -13.67
N ILE A 64 -5.16 18.00 -13.03
CA ILE A 64 -4.84 16.73 -13.69
C ILE A 64 -6.07 16.20 -14.44
N VAL A 65 -7.24 16.17 -13.79
CA VAL A 65 -8.49 15.69 -14.41
C VAL A 65 -8.89 16.55 -15.61
N LEU A 66 -8.81 17.87 -15.50
CA LEU A 66 -9.10 18.78 -16.61
C LEU A 66 -8.12 18.56 -17.78
N THR A 67 -6.84 18.39 -17.48
CA THR A 67 -5.83 18.08 -18.50
C THR A 67 -6.14 16.75 -19.20
N GLN A 68 -6.52 15.72 -18.43
CA GLN A 68 -6.93 14.43 -19.02
C GLN A 68 -8.17 14.57 -19.93
N MET A 69 -9.15 15.35 -19.52
CA MET A 69 -10.35 15.60 -20.35
C MET A 69 -9.99 16.30 -21.66
N VAL A 70 -9.15 17.32 -21.60
CA VAL A 70 -8.70 18.06 -22.80
C VAL A 70 -7.87 17.14 -23.71
N THR A 71 -6.91 16.40 -23.16
CA THR A 71 -6.09 15.47 -23.95
C THR A 71 -6.92 14.32 -24.53
N ALA A 72 -7.90 13.80 -23.80
CA ALA A 72 -8.82 12.77 -24.30
C ALA A 72 -9.69 13.26 -25.45
N PHE A 73 -10.04 14.54 -25.46
CA PHE A 73 -10.82 15.13 -26.55
C PHE A 73 -10.02 15.19 -27.86
N PHE A 74 -8.74 15.58 -27.79
CA PHE A 74 -7.89 15.73 -28.99
C PHE A 74 -7.13 14.46 -29.36
N PHE A 75 -6.76 13.63 -28.37
CA PHE A 75 -5.90 12.46 -28.49
C PHE A 75 -6.46 11.27 -27.69
N PRO A 76 -7.64 10.73 -28.08
CA PRO A 76 -8.35 9.75 -27.25
C PRO A 76 -7.58 8.43 -27.07
N LEU A 77 -6.93 7.93 -28.12
CA LEU A 77 -6.19 6.68 -28.04
C LEU A 77 -4.90 6.83 -27.23
N GLU A 78 -4.17 7.91 -27.45
CA GLU A 78 -2.96 8.21 -26.70
C GLU A 78 -3.28 8.40 -25.20
N THR A 79 -4.35 9.12 -24.89
CA THR A 79 -4.79 9.30 -23.49
C THR A 79 -5.21 7.96 -22.87
N LEU A 80 -5.91 7.11 -23.61
CA LEU A 80 -6.28 5.78 -23.14
C LEU A 80 -5.05 4.92 -22.86
N PHE A 81 -4.14 4.78 -23.84
CA PHE A 81 -3.05 3.81 -23.75
C PHE A 81 -1.80 4.33 -23.02
N LEU A 82 -1.51 5.62 -23.06
CA LEU A 82 -0.30 6.18 -22.44
C LEU A 82 -0.55 6.79 -21.07
N TRP A 83 -1.80 7.05 -20.70
CA TRP A 83 -2.12 7.65 -19.41
C TRP A 83 -3.10 6.80 -18.61
N TRP A 84 -4.34 6.65 -19.09
CA TRP A 84 -5.40 6.05 -18.29
C TRP A 84 -5.16 4.57 -17.98
N LEU A 85 -4.85 3.76 -18.98
CA LEU A 85 -4.62 2.31 -18.79
C LEU A 85 -3.39 2.01 -17.93
N PRO A 86 -2.20 2.61 -18.14
CA PRO A 86 -1.07 2.43 -17.25
C PRO A 86 -1.38 2.85 -15.81
N LEU A 87 -2.08 3.98 -15.62
CA LEU A 87 -2.48 4.43 -14.28
C LEU A 87 -3.36 3.41 -13.58
N LYS A 88 -4.36 2.83 -14.28
CA LYS A 88 -5.23 1.79 -13.72
C LYS A 88 -4.47 0.52 -13.36
N ILE A 89 -3.57 0.08 -14.24
CA ILE A 89 -2.74 -1.11 -13.99
C ILE A 89 -1.84 -0.89 -12.78
N ILE A 90 -1.13 0.23 -12.70
CA ILE A 90 -0.19 0.48 -11.60
C ILE A 90 -0.93 0.69 -10.27
N THR A 91 -2.07 1.36 -10.28
CA THR A 91 -2.89 1.55 -9.07
C THR A 91 -3.41 0.20 -8.55
N SER A 92 -3.91 -0.67 -9.45
CA SER A 92 -4.30 -2.04 -9.07
C SER A 92 -3.12 -2.83 -8.51
N TYR A 93 -1.98 -2.78 -9.17
CA TYR A 93 -0.77 -3.46 -8.73
C TYR A 93 -0.32 -2.99 -7.34
N LEU A 94 -0.22 -1.69 -7.12
CA LEU A 94 0.18 -1.13 -5.83
C LEU A 94 -0.81 -1.51 -4.72
N GLY A 95 -2.10 -1.37 -4.96
CA GLY A 95 -3.10 -1.72 -3.96
C GLY A 95 -3.16 -3.22 -3.64
N LEU A 96 -2.96 -4.08 -4.64
CA LEU A 96 -2.97 -5.53 -4.41
C LEU A 96 -1.68 -6.01 -3.76
N VAL A 97 -0.52 -5.65 -4.31
CA VAL A 97 0.76 -6.21 -3.89
C VAL A 97 1.31 -5.50 -2.66
N PHE A 98 1.14 -4.17 -2.57
CA PHE A 98 1.74 -3.37 -1.51
C PHE A 98 0.79 -3.15 -0.33
N SER A 99 -0.51 -3.16 -0.56
CA SER A 99 -1.48 -2.90 0.50
C SER A 99 -2.20 -4.17 0.93
N ARG A 100 -2.88 -4.88 0.00
CA ARG A 100 -3.70 -6.03 0.37
C ARG A 100 -2.89 -7.23 0.87
N GLU A 101 -1.91 -7.71 0.10
CA GLU A 101 -1.22 -8.96 0.41
C GLU A 101 -0.50 -8.98 1.77
N PRO A 102 0.17 -7.90 2.18
CA PRO A 102 0.79 -7.88 3.51
C PRO A 102 -0.22 -7.90 4.66
N HIS A 103 -1.46 -7.46 4.45
CA HIS A 103 -2.43 -7.17 5.51
C HIS A 103 -3.65 -8.08 5.56
N ASN A 104 -4.08 -8.62 4.41
CA ASN A 104 -5.33 -9.37 4.31
C ASN A 104 -5.41 -10.55 5.29
N GLY A 105 -6.54 -10.64 6.01
CA GLY A 105 -6.82 -11.73 6.94
C GLY A 105 -5.99 -11.69 8.24
N LEU A 106 -5.30 -10.57 8.51
CA LEU A 106 -4.52 -10.39 9.74
C LEU A 106 -5.25 -9.51 10.75
N GLY A 107 -4.84 -9.66 12.02
CA GLY A 107 -5.44 -8.92 13.15
C GLY A 107 -4.84 -7.52 13.32
N ILE A 108 -5.31 -6.84 14.37
CA ILE A 108 -4.80 -5.53 14.78
C ILE A 108 -3.61 -5.74 15.72
N GLY A 109 -2.53 -5.02 15.54
CA GLY A 109 -1.40 -4.96 16.46
C GLY A 109 -0.04 -5.06 15.80
N ARG A 110 0.95 -4.38 16.36
CA ARG A 110 2.29 -4.17 15.82
C ARG A 110 3.02 -5.44 15.34
N HIS A 111 2.67 -6.60 15.89
CA HIS A 111 3.31 -7.88 15.57
C HIS A 111 2.38 -8.85 14.84
N SER A 112 1.15 -8.42 14.53
CA SER A 112 0.11 -9.26 13.92
C SER A 112 -0.65 -8.61 12.78
N ASP A 113 -0.39 -7.33 12.49
CA ASP A 113 -1.09 -6.53 11.49
C ASP A 113 -0.51 -6.65 10.09
N THR A 114 0.63 -7.30 9.95
CA THR A 114 1.26 -7.56 8.66
C THR A 114 2.06 -8.86 8.69
N ARG A 115 2.40 -9.39 7.54
CA ARG A 115 3.15 -10.64 7.41
C ARG A 115 4.42 -10.49 6.58
N PHE A 116 5.36 -11.40 6.79
CA PHE A 116 6.35 -11.70 5.80
C PHE A 116 5.69 -12.49 4.67
N TRP A 117 5.69 -11.93 3.48
CA TRP A 117 5.02 -12.51 2.35
C TRP A 117 6.02 -12.87 1.24
N ARG A 118 6.07 -14.15 0.89
CA ARG A 118 6.89 -14.65 -0.22
C ARG A 118 5.96 -15.04 -1.36
N ASN A 119 5.99 -14.25 -2.42
CA ASN A 119 5.31 -14.60 -3.66
C ASN A 119 6.32 -15.14 -4.69
N GLY A 120 5.81 -15.70 -5.78
CA GLY A 120 6.63 -16.16 -6.91
C GLY A 120 7.09 -15.04 -7.83
N LEU A 121 6.82 -13.77 -7.51
CA LEU A 121 7.22 -12.64 -8.34
C LEU A 121 8.70 -12.31 -8.11
N PRO A 122 9.42 -11.95 -9.17
CA PRO A 122 10.78 -11.43 -9.06
C PRO A 122 10.85 -10.20 -8.14
N ARG A 123 11.93 -10.10 -7.39
CA ARG A 123 12.11 -9.04 -6.40
C ARG A 123 12.01 -7.62 -6.98
N PHE A 124 12.41 -7.42 -8.23
CA PHE A 124 12.30 -6.11 -8.88
C PHE A 124 10.84 -5.69 -9.14
N LEU A 125 9.88 -6.65 -9.15
CA LEU A 125 8.46 -6.35 -9.27
C LEU A 125 7.80 -6.08 -7.92
N ASN A 126 8.15 -6.83 -6.87
CA ASN A 126 7.54 -6.64 -5.56
C ASN A 126 8.37 -5.81 -4.58
N HIS A 127 9.57 -5.43 -5.03
CA HIS A 127 10.52 -4.64 -4.23
C HIS A 127 10.76 -5.29 -2.86
N SER A 128 10.68 -4.54 -1.78
CA SER A 128 10.79 -5.08 -0.43
C SER A 128 9.44 -5.33 0.24
N MET A 129 8.35 -5.38 -0.50
CA MET A 129 7.03 -5.68 0.09
C MET A 129 6.95 -7.08 0.71
N GLN A 130 7.81 -7.99 0.31
CA GLN A 130 7.97 -9.28 0.98
C GLN A 130 8.38 -9.14 2.46
N ILE A 131 9.08 -8.06 2.79
CA ILE A 131 9.59 -7.74 4.13
C ILE A 131 8.88 -6.53 4.73
N HIS A 132 7.66 -6.23 4.27
CA HIS A 132 6.84 -5.09 4.70
C HIS A 132 6.62 -5.04 6.23
N ILE A 133 6.67 -6.18 6.89
CA ILE A 133 6.66 -6.28 8.34
C ILE A 133 7.74 -5.43 9.03
N MET A 134 8.90 -5.23 8.36
CA MET A 134 9.96 -4.36 8.88
C MET A 134 9.55 -2.90 8.92
N HIS A 135 8.81 -2.45 7.89
CA HIS A 135 8.24 -1.10 7.89
C HIS A 135 7.26 -0.88 9.05
N HIS A 136 6.44 -1.87 9.40
CA HIS A 136 5.54 -1.79 10.54
C HIS A 136 6.27 -1.78 11.87
N MET A 137 7.31 -2.59 12.00
CA MET A 137 8.10 -2.67 13.23
C MET A 137 8.98 -1.43 13.43
N TYR A 138 9.66 -1.00 12.38
CA TYR A 138 10.69 0.04 12.40
C TYR A 138 10.60 0.95 11.18
N PRO A 139 9.60 1.82 11.07
CA PRO A 139 9.34 2.64 9.87
C PRO A 139 10.46 3.65 9.53
N LYS A 140 11.45 3.80 10.42
CA LYS A 140 12.60 4.67 10.19
C LYS A 140 13.84 3.94 9.66
N ILE A 141 13.80 2.61 9.53
CA ILE A 141 14.88 1.86 8.89
C ILE A 141 14.85 2.18 7.38
N CYS A 142 16.01 2.53 6.86
CA CYS A 142 16.16 2.75 5.43
C CYS A 142 15.89 1.44 4.68
N HIS A 143 15.16 1.50 3.60
CA HIS A 143 14.78 0.36 2.76
C HIS A 143 15.95 -0.53 2.33
N HIS A 144 17.11 0.09 2.12
CA HIS A 144 18.36 -0.61 1.83
C HIS A 144 18.82 -1.53 2.96
N ASP A 145 18.54 -1.16 4.22
CA ASP A 145 19.00 -1.89 5.41
C ASP A 145 17.94 -2.86 5.97
N GLU A 146 16.70 -2.84 5.46
CA GLU A 146 15.64 -3.75 5.90
C GLU A 146 16.03 -5.23 5.82
N PRO A 147 16.70 -5.74 4.76
CA PRO A 147 17.10 -7.13 4.70
C PRO A 147 18.08 -7.54 5.81
N LYS A 148 19.03 -6.67 6.18
CA LYS A 148 19.95 -6.95 7.30
C LYS A 148 19.21 -6.92 8.64
N ALA A 149 18.27 -5.99 8.77
CA ALA A 149 17.47 -5.87 9.98
C ALA A 149 16.56 -7.09 10.17
N ILE A 150 15.94 -7.61 9.11
CA ILE A 150 15.09 -8.80 9.21
C ILE A 150 15.91 -10.06 9.51
N GLU A 151 17.10 -10.21 8.95
CA GLU A 151 18.02 -11.29 9.31
C GLU A 151 18.35 -11.27 10.83
N ALA A 152 18.69 -10.09 11.35
CA ALA A 152 19.01 -9.91 12.76
C ALA A 152 17.79 -10.15 13.69
N LEU A 153 16.59 -9.79 13.24
CA LEU A 153 15.36 -9.90 14.02
C LEU A 153 14.62 -11.24 13.83
N ARG A 154 15.03 -12.06 12.88
CA ARG A 154 14.40 -13.35 12.58
C ARG A 154 14.14 -14.22 13.83
N PRO A 155 15.09 -14.42 14.76
CA PRO A 155 14.84 -15.22 15.97
C PRO A 155 13.73 -14.63 16.84
N PHE A 156 13.69 -13.30 16.98
CA PHE A 156 12.65 -12.60 17.72
C PHE A 156 11.28 -12.76 17.05
N MET A 157 11.21 -12.62 15.73
CA MET A 157 9.97 -12.73 14.97
C MET A 157 9.38 -14.14 15.06
N ILE A 158 10.21 -15.17 14.99
CA ILE A 158 9.82 -16.57 15.18
C ILE A 158 9.33 -16.80 16.61
N ALA A 159 10.06 -16.33 17.62
CA ALA A 159 9.68 -16.47 19.02
C ALA A 159 8.36 -15.76 19.36
N LYS A 160 7.98 -14.73 18.60
CA LYS A 160 6.71 -14.00 18.73
C LYS A 160 5.60 -14.57 17.86
N ASN A 161 5.83 -15.66 17.12
CA ASN A 161 4.90 -16.23 16.14
C ASN A 161 4.32 -15.18 15.19
N MET A 162 5.18 -14.27 14.70
CA MET A 162 4.74 -13.24 13.78
C MET A 162 4.31 -13.85 12.45
N PRO A 163 3.27 -13.33 11.78
CA PRO A 163 2.73 -13.92 10.57
C PRO A 163 3.78 -14.07 9.48
N GLY A 164 4.00 -15.31 9.01
CA GLY A 164 4.98 -15.64 7.97
C GLY A 164 6.45 -15.65 8.44
N ALA A 165 6.73 -15.49 9.73
CA ALA A 165 8.12 -15.49 10.24
C ALA A 165 8.89 -16.78 9.90
N ASP A 166 8.22 -17.92 9.85
CA ASP A 166 8.83 -19.21 9.48
C ASP A 166 9.31 -19.24 8.01
N ASN A 167 8.77 -18.37 7.17
CA ASN A 167 9.15 -18.25 5.76
C ASN A 167 10.35 -17.32 5.55
N ILE A 168 10.84 -16.64 6.59
CA ILE A 168 12.00 -15.76 6.49
C ILE A 168 13.25 -16.63 6.30
N PRO A 169 13.98 -16.48 5.18
CA PRO A 169 15.23 -17.22 4.98
C PRO A 169 16.29 -16.78 5.99
N GLU A 170 17.24 -17.67 6.29
CA GLU A 170 18.37 -17.35 7.18
C GLU A 170 19.25 -16.23 6.63
N LYS A 171 19.36 -16.15 5.30
CA LYS A 171 20.04 -15.07 4.60
C LYS A 171 19.15 -14.54 3.49
N ILE A 172 19.01 -13.24 3.44
CA ILE A 172 18.23 -12.55 2.40
C ILE A 172 19.20 -12.15 1.27
N SER A 173 19.05 -12.79 0.12
CA SER A 173 19.79 -12.42 -1.07
C SER A 173 19.29 -11.10 -1.63
N PHE A 174 20.22 -10.21 -1.99
CA PHE A 174 19.92 -8.98 -2.72
C PHE A 174 19.88 -9.19 -4.25
N ASN A 175 19.99 -10.43 -4.72
CA ASN A 175 19.86 -10.67 -6.15
C ASN A 175 18.46 -10.25 -6.63
N PRO A 176 18.35 -9.27 -7.54
CA PRO A 176 17.06 -8.81 -8.03
C PRO A 176 16.27 -9.86 -8.82
N LEU A 177 16.91 -10.97 -9.19
CA LEU A 177 16.32 -12.07 -9.96
C LEU A 177 15.90 -13.28 -9.10
N THR A 178 16.23 -13.30 -7.83
CA THR A 178 15.83 -14.33 -6.85
C THR A 178 15.13 -13.68 -5.68
#